data_76afe4be509bec6200f41d74f962937b
#
_entry.id   76afe4be509bec6200f41d74f962937b
#
_cell.length_a   1.000
_cell.length_b   1.000
_cell.length_c   1.000
_cell.angle_alpha   90.00
_cell.angle_beta   90.00
_cell.angle_gamma   90.00
#
_symmetry.space_group_name_H-M   'P 1'
#
loop_
_entity.id
_entity.type
_entity.pdbx_description
1 polymer ?
#
loop_
_entity_poly.entity_id
_entity_poly.type
_entity_poly.pdbx_seq_one_letter_code
_entity_poly.pdbx_strand_id
1 'polypeptide(L)'
;MDSNTDSTQPPSGQPTGLAALAAAAVELAAQDLGHLTDAALAGQVLGLRGLVDRLEGHWLQQLAAVDGRGAAGAEGDQAVGSTASWLRGRLRLGAGAAASSVRTARALFGGPLAQTGRALTDGTVSPAHAQVLAAGTQELPPHITAAAEPVLLEAAGRLDPPRLRHALGHLLVVADPDRADQAAERRHQRRGLWLSPTWEGMVALDGLLEAEAGQTLLAALEPLARPADAADPRSGRQRHADALTELARRALEGGQLPQAGGVRPQLTVTVDLDSLLSRPGGVGGRSAGPDP
;
A
#
# COMPACT_ATOMS: atom_id res chain seq x y z
N MET A 1 2.27 45.03 -52.13
CA MET A 1 1.29 43.93 -52.16
C MET A 1 2.04 42.68 -51.78
N ASP A 2 2.28 42.53 -50.48
CA ASP A 2 3.02 41.38 -49.95
C ASP A 2 2.07 40.65 -49.04
N SER A 3 1.60 39.51 -49.52
CA SER A 3 0.71 38.62 -48.79
C SER A 3 1.56 37.74 -47.85
N ASN A 4 1.63 38.15 -46.59
CA ASN A 4 2.22 37.34 -45.52
C ASN A 4 1.19 36.28 -45.11
N THR A 5 1.36 35.08 -45.61
CA THR A 5 0.56 33.93 -45.22
C THR A 5 1.15 33.41 -43.92
N ASP A 6 0.62 33.87 -42.81
CA ASP A 6 0.89 33.36 -41.48
C ASP A 6 0.34 31.93 -41.36
N SER A 7 1.22 30.97 -41.55
CA SER A 7 0.93 29.55 -41.34
C SER A 7 1.01 29.25 -39.85
N THR A 8 -0.07 29.53 -39.14
CA THR A 8 -0.23 29.07 -37.75
C THR A 8 -0.45 27.56 -37.76
N GLN A 9 0.66 26.84 -37.68
CA GLN A 9 0.66 25.39 -37.47
C GLN A 9 0.18 25.12 -36.04
N PRO A 10 -0.88 24.29 -35.82
CA PRO A 10 -1.32 23.98 -34.47
C PRO A 10 -0.24 23.20 -33.72
N PRO A 11 -0.13 23.36 -32.40
CA PRO A 11 0.86 22.60 -31.60
C PRO A 11 0.57 21.11 -31.74
N SER A 12 1.45 20.48 -32.46
CA SER A 12 1.42 19.09 -32.85
C SER A 12 1.46 18.13 -31.68
N GLY A 13 0.46 17.26 -31.63
CA GLY A 13 0.73 15.86 -31.50
C GLY A 13 1.00 15.37 -30.09
N GLN A 14 0.00 14.66 -29.54
CA GLN A 14 0.28 13.61 -28.55
C GLN A 14 1.46 12.78 -29.08
N PRO A 15 2.43 12.43 -28.20
CA PRO A 15 3.57 11.64 -28.64
C PRO A 15 3.06 10.35 -29.28
N THR A 16 3.53 10.05 -30.49
CA THR A 16 3.11 8.90 -31.32
C THR A 16 3.06 7.58 -30.55
N GLY A 17 3.93 7.40 -29.54
CA GLY A 17 3.96 6.23 -28.69
C GLY A 17 2.73 6.05 -27.77
N LEU A 18 2.19 7.14 -27.19
CA LEU A 18 0.99 7.04 -26.34
C LEU A 18 -0.27 6.72 -27.15
N ALA A 19 -0.37 7.28 -28.36
CA ALA A 19 -1.47 6.97 -29.27
C ALA A 19 -1.44 5.49 -29.71
N ALA A 20 -0.26 4.95 -30.02
CA ALA A 20 -0.08 3.54 -30.35
C ALA A 20 -0.44 2.62 -29.18
N LEU A 21 -0.03 2.96 -27.96
CA LEU A 21 -0.40 2.21 -26.75
C LEU A 21 -1.92 2.23 -26.51
N ALA A 22 -2.57 3.38 -26.70
CA ALA A 22 -4.02 3.49 -26.56
C ALA A 22 -4.74 2.60 -27.60
N ALA A 23 -4.29 2.59 -28.86
CA ALA A 23 -4.84 1.73 -29.90
C ALA A 23 -4.67 0.24 -29.54
N ALA A 24 -3.48 -0.17 -29.13
CA ALA A 24 -3.23 -1.55 -28.71
C ALA A 24 -4.09 -1.98 -27.49
N ALA A 25 -4.35 -1.07 -26.56
CA ALA A 25 -5.24 -1.33 -25.43
C ALA A 25 -6.70 -1.56 -25.87
N VAL A 26 -7.16 -0.83 -26.90
CA VAL A 26 -8.50 -1.05 -27.48
C VAL A 26 -8.58 -2.39 -28.18
N GLU A 27 -7.55 -2.79 -28.93
CA GLU A 27 -7.47 -4.11 -29.57
C GLU A 27 -7.50 -5.25 -28.54
N LEU A 28 -6.74 -5.11 -27.45
CA LEU A 28 -6.76 -6.07 -26.34
C LEU A 28 -8.15 -6.18 -25.69
N ALA A 29 -8.85 -5.06 -25.51
CA ALA A 29 -10.18 -5.03 -24.93
C ALA A 29 -11.25 -5.68 -25.84
N ALA A 30 -11.04 -5.66 -27.16
CA ALA A 30 -11.93 -6.28 -28.15
C ALA A 30 -11.68 -7.79 -28.34
N GLN A 31 -10.63 -8.35 -27.74
CA GLN A 31 -10.27 -9.74 -27.90
C GLN A 31 -11.28 -10.68 -27.23
N ASP A 32 -11.76 -11.67 -27.95
CA ASP A 32 -12.59 -12.73 -27.39
C ASP A 32 -11.69 -13.77 -26.68
N LEU A 33 -11.74 -13.76 -25.36
CA LEU A 33 -10.95 -14.66 -24.51
C LEU A 33 -11.48 -16.09 -24.53
N GLY A 34 -12.74 -16.30 -24.93
CA GLY A 34 -13.38 -17.62 -24.98
C GLY A 34 -12.81 -18.56 -26.04
N HIS A 35 -12.12 -18.00 -27.04
CA HIS A 35 -11.46 -18.78 -28.10
C HIS A 35 -10.00 -19.15 -27.81
N LEU A 36 -9.44 -18.64 -26.70
CA LEU A 36 -8.08 -18.98 -26.31
C LEU A 36 -8.02 -20.32 -25.60
N THR A 37 -6.95 -21.07 -25.87
CA THR A 37 -6.61 -22.23 -25.03
C THR A 37 -6.13 -21.78 -23.65
N ASP A 38 -6.26 -22.62 -22.62
CA ASP A 38 -5.80 -22.33 -21.26
C ASP A 38 -4.32 -21.90 -21.23
N ALA A 39 -3.47 -22.57 -22.01
CA ALA A 39 -2.05 -22.23 -22.11
C ALA A 39 -1.82 -20.86 -22.75
N ALA A 40 -2.58 -20.52 -23.81
CA ALA A 40 -2.50 -19.21 -24.46
C ALA A 40 -3.00 -18.11 -23.52
N LEU A 41 -4.08 -18.33 -22.80
CA LEU A 41 -4.63 -17.39 -21.82
C LEU A 41 -3.63 -17.15 -20.67
N ALA A 42 -3.04 -18.20 -20.11
CA ALA A 42 -2.01 -18.09 -19.08
C ALA A 42 -0.78 -17.31 -19.58
N GLY A 43 -0.31 -17.61 -20.81
CA GLY A 43 0.80 -16.90 -21.44
C GLY A 43 0.48 -15.40 -21.64
N GLN A 44 -0.75 -15.08 -22.06
CA GLN A 44 -1.20 -13.70 -22.25
C GLN A 44 -1.23 -12.92 -20.95
N VAL A 45 -1.72 -13.52 -19.85
CA VAL A 45 -1.73 -12.90 -18.52
C VAL A 45 -0.32 -12.52 -18.08
N LEU A 46 0.64 -13.45 -18.22
CA LEU A 46 2.05 -13.20 -17.85
C LEU A 46 2.68 -12.14 -18.77
N GLY A 47 2.45 -12.23 -20.08
CA GLY A 47 2.95 -11.24 -21.04
C GLY A 47 2.40 -9.84 -20.80
N LEU A 48 1.09 -9.72 -20.54
CA LEU A 48 0.46 -8.45 -20.24
C LEU A 48 0.99 -7.86 -18.93
N ARG A 49 1.18 -8.67 -17.88
CA ARG A 49 1.79 -8.23 -16.62
C ARG A 49 3.20 -7.66 -16.85
N GLY A 50 4.04 -8.36 -17.62
CA GLY A 50 5.38 -7.90 -17.95
C GLY A 50 5.39 -6.59 -18.76
N LEU A 51 4.41 -6.37 -19.66
CA LEU A 51 4.24 -5.11 -20.36
C LEU A 51 3.85 -3.97 -19.41
N VAL A 52 2.90 -4.21 -18.51
CA VAL A 52 2.48 -3.22 -17.51
C VAL A 52 3.65 -2.85 -16.60
N ASP A 53 4.46 -3.80 -16.17
CA ASP A 53 5.64 -3.54 -15.34
C ASP A 53 6.67 -2.65 -16.05
N ARG A 54 6.94 -2.89 -17.33
CA ARG A 54 7.81 -2.01 -18.13
C ARG A 54 7.23 -0.63 -18.34
N LEU A 55 5.93 -0.52 -18.58
CA LEU A 55 5.23 0.77 -18.70
C LEU A 55 5.30 1.56 -17.39
N GLU A 56 5.17 0.90 -16.25
CA GLU A 56 5.38 1.53 -14.94
C GLU A 56 6.81 2.09 -14.80
N GLY A 57 7.83 1.35 -15.28
CA GLY A 57 9.20 1.83 -15.34
C GLY A 57 9.34 3.11 -16.17
N HIS A 58 8.76 3.14 -17.37
CA HIS A 58 8.76 4.34 -18.21
C HIS A 58 7.97 5.49 -17.59
N TRP A 59 6.85 5.20 -16.93
CA TRP A 59 6.09 6.21 -16.20
C TRP A 59 6.91 6.83 -15.07
N LEU A 60 7.62 6.04 -14.27
CA LEU A 60 8.51 6.54 -13.23
C LEU A 60 9.67 7.36 -13.80
N GLN A 61 10.20 6.98 -14.97
CA GLN A 61 11.23 7.74 -15.67
C GLN A 61 10.71 9.14 -16.06
N GLN A 62 9.50 9.22 -16.63
CA GLN A 62 8.88 10.50 -16.95
C GLN A 62 8.56 11.32 -15.71
N LEU A 63 8.09 10.66 -14.64
CA LEU A 63 7.83 11.30 -13.35
C LEU A 63 9.11 11.93 -12.76
N ALA A 64 10.25 11.22 -12.86
CA ALA A 64 11.54 11.78 -12.44
C ALA A 64 11.93 13.00 -13.27
N ALA A 65 11.64 12.99 -14.57
CA ALA A 65 11.90 14.15 -15.44
C ALA A 65 10.99 15.34 -15.10
N VAL A 66 9.70 15.10 -14.80
CA VAL A 66 8.76 16.13 -14.32
C VAL A 66 9.26 16.74 -13.02
N ASP A 67 9.66 15.90 -12.09
CA ASP A 67 10.15 16.32 -10.78
C ASP A 67 11.46 17.12 -10.89
N GLY A 68 12.45 16.59 -11.63
CA GLY A 68 13.75 17.23 -11.82
C GLY A 68 13.69 18.58 -12.56
N ARG A 69 12.68 18.78 -13.41
CA ARG A 69 12.46 20.05 -14.12
C ARG A 69 11.54 21.02 -13.38
N GLY A 70 10.93 20.59 -12.26
CA GLY A 70 9.89 21.37 -11.58
C GLY A 70 8.62 21.59 -12.41
N ALA A 71 8.40 20.74 -13.43
CA ALA A 71 7.32 20.92 -14.39
C ALA A 71 5.91 20.79 -13.77
N ALA A 72 5.79 20.17 -12.62
CA ALA A 72 4.55 20.11 -11.86
C ALA A 72 4.02 21.50 -11.44
N GLY A 73 4.90 22.48 -11.24
CA GLY A 73 4.54 23.87 -10.92
C GLY A 73 4.23 24.73 -12.13
N ALA A 74 4.58 24.29 -13.35
CA ALA A 74 4.42 25.07 -14.57
C ALA A 74 2.97 25.08 -15.12
N GLU A 75 2.10 24.19 -14.66
CA GLU A 75 0.70 24.09 -15.11
C GLU A 75 -0.26 25.12 -14.48
N GLY A 76 0.24 26.22 -13.95
CA GLY A 76 -0.56 27.42 -13.64
C GLY A 76 -1.38 27.39 -12.35
N ASP A 77 -1.33 26.33 -11.57
CA ASP A 77 -1.98 26.28 -10.27
C ASP A 77 -0.95 26.62 -9.17
N GLN A 78 -0.97 27.87 -8.71
CA GLN A 78 0.00 28.42 -7.74
C GLN A 78 0.03 27.71 -6.39
N ALA A 79 -0.78 26.68 -6.19
CA ALA A 79 -0.91 25.94 -4.93
C ALA A 79 -0.15 24.60 -4.88
N VAL A 80 0.56 24.20 -5.95
CA VAL A 80 1.22 22.90 -5.99
C VAL A 80 2.61 22.98 -5.34
N GLY A 81 2.68 22.74 -4.04
CA GLY A 81 3.93 22.80 -3.27
C GLY A 81 4.95 21.68 -3.55
N SER A 82 4.56 20.61 -4.27
CA SER A 82 5.49 19.50 -4.60
C SER A 82 4.94 18.61 -5.72
N THR A 83 5.83 17.90 -6.41
CA THR A 83 5.46 16.89 -7.42
C THR A 83 4.52 15.82 -6.86
N ALA A 84 4.71 15.42 -5.60
CA ALA A 84 3.82 14.46 -4.93
C ALA A 84 2.40 15.06 -4.73
N SER A 85 2.28 16.33 -4.38
CA SER A 85 0.98 17.00 -4.24
C SER A 85 0.28 17.14 -5.59
N TRP A 86 1.02 17.49 -6.63
CA TRP A 86 0.53 17.55 -8.01
C TRP A 86 0.00 16.17 -8.47
N LEU A 87 0.81 15.13 -8.30
CA LEU A 87 0.46 13.76 -8.68
C LEU A 87 -0.79 13.28 -7.94
N ARG A 88 -0.88 13.58 -6.62
CA ARG A 88 -2.06 13.26 -5.81
C ARG A 88 -3.33 13.91 -6.36
N GLY A 89 -3.26 15.17 -6.69
CA GLY A 89 -4.41 15.92 -7.21
C GLY A 89 -4.86 15.43 -8.60
N ARG A 90 -3.90 15.22 -9.51
CA ARG A 90 -4.19 14.83 -10.90
C ARG A 90 -4.65 13.38 -11.05
N LEU A 91 -4.05 12.46 -10.30
CA LEU A 91 -4.38 11.03 -10.37
C LEU A 91 -5.25 10.53 -9.21
N ARG A 92 -5.67 11.41 -8.29
CA ARG A 92 -6.48 11.07 -7.11
C ARG A 92 -5.84 9.98 -6.25
N LEU A 93 -4.51 10.00 -6.14
CA LEU A 93 -3.76 9.05 -5.34
C LEU A 93 -3.80 9.40 -3.85
N GLY A 94 -3.66 8.39 -2.99
CA GLY A 94 -3.36 8.63 -1.58
C GLY A 94 -2.00 9.32 -1.39
N ALA A 95 -1.85 10.13 -0.34
CA ALA A 95 -0.63 10.90 -0.08
C ALA A 95 0.62 10.02 0.01
N GLY A 96 0.52 8.85 0.66
CA GLY A 96 1.60 7.88 0.77
C GLY A 96 2.01 7.28 -0.57
N ALA A 97 1.05 6.94 -1.42
CA ALA A 97 1.31 6.38 -2.75
C ALA A 97 2.01 7.41 -3.65
N ALA A 98 1.51 8.65 -3.71
CA ALA A 98 2.13 9.70 -4.49
C ALA A 98 3.57 10.01 -4.03
N ALA A 99 3.79 10.12 -2.72
CA ALA A 99 5.12 10.33 -2.18
C ALA A 99 6.07 9.14 -2.45
N SER A 100 5.56 7.91 -2.37
CA SER A 100 6.33 6.70 -2.70
C SER A 100 6.75 6.68 -4.17
N SER A 101 5.83 6.98 -5.09
CA SER A 101 6.12 7.03 -6.53
C SER A 101 7.22 8.06 -6.85
N VAL A 102 7.12 9.27 -6.29
CA VAL A 102 8.14 10.31 -6.52
C VAL A 102 9.50 9.91 -5.93
N ARG A 103 9.53 9.33 -4.72
CA ARG A 103 10.79 8.83 -4.14
C ARG A 103 11.41 7.73 -4.99
N THR A 104 10.61 6.76 -5.42
CA THR A 104 11.08 5.67 -6.29
C THR A 104 11.63 6.24 -7.60
N ALA A 105 10.89 7.14 -8.26
CA ALA A 105 11.33 7.80 -9.48
C ALA A 105 12.68 8.51 -9.31
N ARG A 106 12.84 9.28 -8.24
CA ARG A 106 14.11 9.95 -7.91
C ARG A 106 15.27 8.97 -7.72
N ALA A 107 15.05 7.91 -6.95
CA ALA A 107 16.10 6.91 -6.67
C ALA A 107 16.57 6.21 -7.93
N LEU A 108 15.65 5.86 -8.84
CA LEU A 108 15.94 5.09 -10.05
C LEU A 108 16.50 5.93 -11.21
N PHE A 109 16.00 7.14 -11.41
CA PHE A 109 16.28 7.93 -12.62
C PHE A 109 16.98 9.28 -12.37
N GLY A 110 17.22 9.61 -11.12
CA GLY A 110 17.98 10.79 -10.71
C GLY A 110 18.92 10.52 -9.54
N GLY A 111 18.98 9.28 -9.09
CA GLY A 111 19.69 8.88 -7.88
C GLY A 111 20.60 7.65 -8.06
N PRO A 112 20.91 6.96 -6.95
CA PRO A 112 21.95 5.92 -6.91
C PRO A 112 21.50 4.55 -7.43
N LEU A 113 20.24 4.35 -7.83
CA LEU A 113 19.69 3.07 -8.30
C LEU A 113 19.47 3.06 -9.82
N ALA A 114 20.43 3.54 -10.59
CA ALA A 114 20.30 3.69 -12.04
C ALA A 114 20.23 2.34 -12.79
N GLN A 115 20.87 1.28 -12.29
CA GLN A 115 20.78 -0.06 -12.89
C GLN A 115 19.40 -0.67 -12.61
N THR A 116 18.84 -0.45 -11.42
CA THR A 116 17.48 -0.87 -11.07
C THR A 116 16.44 -0.18 -11.97
N GLY A 117 16.64 1.10 -12.28
CA GLY A 117 15.81 1.83 -13.24
C GLY A 117 15.81 1.19 -14.63
N ARG A 118 16.98 0.81 -15.13
CA ARG A 118 17.11 0.06 -16.41
C ARG A 118 16.45 -1.30 -16.33
N ALA A 119 16.76 -2.08 -15.29
CA ALA A 119 16.20 -3.40 -15.09
C ALA A 119 14.65 -3.38 -15.03
N LEU A 120 14.06 -2.32 -14.47
CA LEU A 120 12.62 -2.12 -14.47
C LEU A 120 12.06 -1.80 -15.87
N THR A 121 12.70 -0.90 -16.61
CA THR A 121 12.27 -0.57 -18.00
C THR A 121 12.47 -1.75 -18.96
N ASP A 122 13.46 -2.59 -18.71
CA ASP A 122 13.70 -3.83 -19.49
C ASP A 122 12.76 -4.97 -19.05
N GLY A 123 12.10 -4.84 -17.90
CA GLY A 123 11.17 -5.83 -17.35
C GLY A 123 11.84 -7.00 -16.64
N THR A 124 13.10 -6.87 -16.26
CA THR A 124 13.85 -7.92 -15.51
C THR A 124 13.57 -7.88 -14.02
N VAL A 125 13.09 -6.76 -13.49
CA VAL A 125 12.55 -6.62 -12.14
C VAL A 125 11.16 -5.98 -12.17
N SER A 126 10.31 -6.33 -11.22
CA SER A 126 8.98 -5.72 -11.12
C SER A 126 9.01 -4.37 -10.39
N PRO A 127 7.98 -3.51 -10.55
CA PRO A 127 7.82 -2.27 -9.80
C PRO A 127 7.88 -2.46 -8.28
N ALA A 128 7.36 -3.60 -7.79
CA ALA A 128 7.38 -3.91 -6.36
C ALA A 128 8.82 -4.15 -5.84
N HIS A 129 9.69 -4.81 -6.62
CA HIS A 129 11.11 -4.93 -6.29
C HIS A 129 11.80 -3.57 -6.29
N ALA A 130 11.58 -2.77 -7.32
CA ALA A 130 12.15 -1.42 -7.42
C ALA A 130 11.74 -0.52 -6.24
N GLN A 131 10.48 -0.58 -5.81
CA GLN A 131 9.99 0.13 -4.63
C GLN A 131 10.67 -0.34 -3.34
N VAL A 132 10.88 -1.65 -3.18
CA VAL A 132 11.58 -2.22 -2.02
C VAL A 132 13.02 -1.72 -1.97
N LEU A 133 13.74 -1.74 -3.10
CA LEU A 133 15.11 -1.24 -3.18
C LEU A 133 15.18 0.26 -2.90
N ALA A 134 14.33 1.06 -3.53
CA ALA A 134 14.29 2.51 -3.32
C ALA A 134 13.95 2.90 -1.86
N ALA A 135 13.01 2.20 -1.24
CA ALA A 135 12.64 2.46 0.15
C ALA A 135 13.71 1.99 1.14
N GLY A 136 14.29 0.80 0.89
CA GLY A 136 15.26 0.20 1.80
C GLY A 136 16.63 0.88 1.77
N THR A 137 17.00 1.50 0.64
CA THR A 137 18.29 2.20 0.52
C THR A 137 18.19 3.71 0.77
N GLN A 138 16.98 4.23 1.04
CA GLN A 138 16.73 5.68 1.16
C GLN A 138 17.62 6.38 2.19
N GLU A 139 17.97 5.70 3.27
CA GLU A 139 18.76 6.26 4.35
C GLU A 139 20.27 6.03 4.18
N LEU A 140 20.67 5.24 3.18
CA LEU A 140 22.08 5.00 2.88
C LEU A 140 22.71 6.16 2.11
N PRO A 141 24.01 6.42 2.31
CA PRO A 141 24.75 7.33 1.43
C PRO A 141 24.67 6.89 -0.03
N PRO A 142 24.51 7.82 -0.99
CA PRO A 142 24.33 7.48 -2.41
C PRO A 142 25.44 6.57 -2.98
N HIS A 143 26.70 6.78 -2.57
CA HIS A 143 27.83 5.97 -3.04
C HIS A 143 27.79 4.53 -2.51
N ILE A 144 27.31 4.32 -1.28
CA ILE A 144 27.10 2.98 -0.71
C ILE A 144 25.96 2.27 -1.44
N THR A 145 24.86 2.98 -1.67
CA THR A 145 23.71 2.44 -2.42
C THR A 145 24.13 2.03 -3.83
N ALA A 146 24.87 2.87 -4.55
CA ALA A 146 25.35 2.57 -5.90
C ALA A 146 26.33 1.38 -5.92
N ALA A 147 27.18 1.25 -4.91
CA ALA A 147 28.09 0.10 -4.79
C ALA A 147 27.35 -1.22 -4.47
N ALA A 148 26.28 -1.16 -3.69
CA ALA A 148 25.46 -2.32 -3.33
C ALA A 148 24.45 -2.71 -4.41
N GLU A 149 24.09 -1.82 -5.33
CA GLU A 149 23.03 -2.01 -6.31
C GLU A 149 23.14 -3.31 -7.12
N PRO A 150 24.32 -3.74 -7.65
CA PRO A 150 24.44 -4.97 -8.41
C PRO A 150 24.04 -6.20 -7.59
N VAL A 151 24.47 -6.28 -6.33
CA VAL A 151 24.16 -7.38 -5.42
C VAL A 151 22.66 -7.40 -5.08
N LEU A 152 22.08 -6.22 -4.88
CA LEU A 152 20.66 -6.06 -4.60
C LEU A 152 19.79 -6.47 -5.81
N LEU A 153 20.25 -6.17 -7.02
CA LEU A 153 19.57 -6.60 -8.26
C LEU A 153 19.63 -8.13 -8.45
N GLU A 154 20.80 -8.74 -8.17
CA GLU A 154 20.90 -10.19 -8.20
C GLU A 154 19.96 -10.85 -7.20
N ALA A 155 19.84 -10.29 -5.98
CA ALA A 155 18.89 -10.76 -4.99
C ALA A 155 17.42 -10.56 -5.44
N ALA A 156 17.11 -9.43 -6.09
CA ALA A 156 15.77 -9.15 -6.63
C ALA A 156 15.37 -10.13 -7.75
N GLY A 157 16.32 -10.65 -8.50
CA GLY A 157 16.08 -11.70 -9.51
C GLY A 157 15.75 -13.09 -8.93
N ARG A 158 16.00 -13.30 -7.63
CA ARG A 158 15.82 -14.61 -6.97
C ARG A 158 14.74 -14.60 -5.88
N LEU A 159 14.49 -13.45 -5.26
CA LEU A 159 13.60 -13.29 -4.12
C LEU A 159 12.32 -12.56 -4.55
N ASP A 160 11.21 -12.89 -3.95
CA ASP A 160 10.01 -12.07 -4.01
C ASP A 160 10.19 -10.75 -3.23
N PRO A 161 9.37 -9.70 -3.47
CA PRO A 161 9.53 -8.41 -2.81
C PRO A 161 9.51 -8.46 -1.27
N PRO A 162 8.68 -9.28 -0.59
CA PRO A 162 8.73 -9.45 0.86
C PRO A 162 10.06 -10.02 1.35
N ARG A 163 10.58 -11.07 0.72
CA ARG A 163 11.87 -11.68 1.07
C ARG A 163 13.04 -10.75 0.78
N LEU A 164 12.99 -10.02 -0.34
CA LEU A 164 13.98 -9.00 -0.67
C LEU A 164 14.02 -7.90 0.41
N ARG A 165 12.87 -7.44 0.88
CA ARG A 165 12.78 -6.46 1.97
C ARG A 165 13.44 -6.97 3.26
N HIS A 166 13.20 -8.23 3.58
CA HIS A 166 13.79 -8.86 4.76
C HIS A 166 15.31 -8.97 4.62
N ALA A 167 15.80 -9.47 3.49
CA ALA A 167 17.24 -9.57 3.20
C ALA A 167 17.94 -8.20 3.23
N LEU A 168 17.31 -7.18 2.66
CA LEU A 168 17.82 -5.81 2.68
C LEU A 168 17.86 -5.25 4.12
N GLY A 169 16.86 -5.55 4.94
CA GLY A 169 16.87 -5.18 6.37
C GLY A 169 18.04 -5.78 7.11
N HIS A 170 18.39 -7.04 6.88
CA HIS A 170 19.57 -7.69 7.44
C HIS A 170 20.87 -7.05 6.97
N LEU A 171 20.97 -6.78 5.68
CA LEU A 171 22.16 -6.15 5.08
C LEU A 171 22.44 -4.78 5.69
N LEU A 172 21.39 -3.99 5.94
CA LEU A 172 21.50 -2.68 6.58
C LEU A 172 22.00 -2.76 8.02
N VAL A 173 21.54 -3.73 8.79
CA VAL A 173 22.00 -3.96 10.18
C VAL A 173 23.49 -4.31 10.20
N VAL A 174 23.95 -5.12 9.24
CA VAL A 174 25.36 -5.54 9.16
C VAL A 174 26.25 -4.39 8.66
N ALA A 175 25.73 -3.58 7.71
CA ALA A 175 26.52 -2.51 7.09
C ALA A 175 26.70 -1.28 8.01
N ASP A 176 25.76 -1.00 8.88
CA ASP A 176 25.78 0.16 9.79
C ASP A 176 24.98 -0.16 11.07
N PRO A 177 25.60 -0.80 12.06
CA PRO A 177 24.94 -1.15 13.32
C PRO A 177 24.41 0.07 14.09
N ASP A 178 25.16 1.16 14.16
CA ASP A 178 24.75 2.36 14.89
C ASP A 178 23.49 3.00 14.25
N ARG A 179 23.41 2.95 12.94
CA ARG A 179 22.24 3.42 12.19
C ARG A 179 21.04 2.48 12.32
N ALA A 180 21.30 1.18 12.46
CA ALA A 180 20.28 0.20 12.75
C ALA A 180 19.62 0.47 14.12
N ASP A 181 20.38 0.83 15.13
CA ASP A 181 19.87 1.19 16.47
C ASP A 181 19.06 2.48 16.43
N GLN A 182 19.51 3.51 15.71
CA GLN A 182 18.72 4.73 15.49
C GLN A 182 17.43 4.48 14.73
N ALA A 183 17.45 3.57 13.74
CA ALA A 183 16.26 3.17 13.01
C ALA A 183 15.29 2.36 13.88
N ALA A 184 15.81 1.53 14.79
CA ALA A 184 15.03 0.83 15.80
C ALA A 184 14.36 1.82 16.75
N GLU A 185 15.11 2.79 17.26
CA GLU A 185 14.57 3.85 18.13
C GLU A 185 13.48 4.66 17.44
N ARG A 186 13.69 5.06 16.17
CA ARG A 186 12.64 5.75 15.39
C ARG A 186 11.39 4.87 15.19
N ARG A 187 11.53 3.55 14.98
CA ARG A 187 10.39 2.63 14.93
C ARG A 187 9.69 2.54 16.27
N HIS A 188 10.47 2.47 17.36
CA HIS A 188 9.94 2.48 18.71
C HIS A 188 9.11 3.73 19.00
N GLN A 189 9.59 4.90 18.62
CA GLN A 189 8.86 6.16 18.79
C GLN A 189 7.60 6.27 17.92
N ARG A 190 7.53 5.57 16.80
CA ARG A 190 6.37 5.56 15.90
C ARG A 190 5.26 4.59 16.31
N ARG A 191 5.51 3.75 17.32
CA ARG A 191 4.46 2.86 17.81
C ARG A 191 3.30 3.67 18.38
N GLY A 192 2.10 3.22 18.07
CA GLY A 192 0.89 3.89 18.57
C GLY A 192 -0.32 3.04 18.27
N LEU A 193 -1.34 3.18 19.09
CA LEU A 193 -2.64 2.57 18.90
C LEU A 193 -3.70 3.64 19.10
N TRP A 194 -4.54 3.82 18.11
CA TRP A 194 -5.67 4.75 18.14
C TRP A 194 -6.97 3.97 18.22
N LEU A 195 -7.80 4.35 19.17
CA LEU A 195 -9.12 3.81 19.39
C LEU A 195 -10.11 4.97 19.22
N SER A 196 -10.90 4.92 18.18
CA SER A 196 -11.82 6.02 17.83
C SER A 196 -13.25 5.50 17.76
N PRO A 197 -14.19 6.04 18.56
CA PRO A 197 -15.60 5.69 18.41
C PRO A 197 -16.09 6.18 17.04
N THR A 198 -16.86 5.35 16.36
CA THR A 198 -17.49 5.69 15.09
C THR A 198 -18.91 6.18 15.33
N TRP A 199 -19.48 6.85 14.32
CA TRP A 199 -20.86 7.33 14.36
C TRP A 199 -21.89 6.22 14.60
N GLU A 200 -21.60 4.99 14.16
CA GLU A 200 -22.50 3.82 14.32
C GLU A 200 -22.31 3.09 15.66
N GLY A 201 -21.60 3.67 16.61
CA GLY A 201 -21.35 3.07 17.92
C GLY A 201 -20.30 1.96 17.92
N MET A 202 -19.59 1.77 16.82
CA MET A 202 -18.43 0.87 16.77
C MET A 202 -17.17 1.61 17.22
N VAL A 203 -16.10 0.86 17.50
CA VAL A 203 -14.77 1.42 17.78
C VAL A 203 -13.83 1.01 16.66
N ALA A 204 -13.32 2.00 15.93
CA ALA A 204 -12.26 1.77 14.96
C ALA A 204 -10.92 1.67 15.68
N LEU A 205 -10.14 0.63 15.33
CA LEU A 205 -8.78 0.43 15.81
C LEU A 205 -7.83 0.63 14.64
N ASP A 206 -6.83 1.48 14.84
CA ASP A 206 -5.72 1.68 13.91
C ASP A 206 -4.41 1.85 14.67
N GLY A 207 -3.32 1.27 14.17
CA GLY A 207 -2.07 1.40 14.89
C GLY A 207 -0.87 0.75 14.25
N LEU A 208 0.29 1.06 14.84
CA LEU A 208 1.59 0.50 14.48
C LEU A 208 2.23 -0.10 15.72
N LEU A 209 2.66 -1.34 15.60
CA LEU A 209 3.43 -2.06 16.61
C LEU A 209 4.82 -2.38 16.06
N GLU A 210 5.79 -2.49 16.93
CA GLU A 210 7.10 -3.06 16.59
C GLU A 210 6.96 -4.53 16.19
N ALA A 211 7.98 -5.04 15.51
CA ALA A 211 7.94 -6.40 14.98
C ALA A 211 7.69 -7.45 16.07
N GLU A 212 8.37 -7.36 17.21
CA GLU A 212 8.21 -8.28 18.33
C GLU A 212 6.82 -8.17 18.96
N ALA A 213 6.37 -6.96 19.27
CA ALA A 213 5.03 -6.72 19.82
C ALA A 213 3.92 -7.14 18.85
N GLY A 214 4.12 -6.90 17.53
CA GLY A 214 3.22 -7.36 16.49
C GLY A 214 3.14 -8.88 16.41
N GLN A 215 4.28 -9.59 16.46
CA GLN A 215 4.32 -11.05 16.48
C GLN A 215 3.70 -11.63 17.76
N THR A 216 3.94 -11.01 18.90
CA THR A 216 3.33 -11.40 20.18
C THR A 216 1.81 -11.30 20.10
N LEU A 217 1.28 -10.19 19.54
CA LEU A 217 -0.15 -10.01 19.36
C LEU A 217 -0.72 -11.04 18.37
N LEU A 218 -0.07 -11.26 17.24
CA LEU A 218 -0.51 -12.25 16.25
C LEU A 218 -0.52 -13.67 16.83
N ALA A 219 0.53 -14.06 17.55
CA ALA A 219 0.60 -15.37 18.21
C ALA A 219 -0.50 -15.56 19.27
N ALA A 220 -0.90 -14.49 19.97
CA ALA A 220 -2.00 -14.54 20.92
C ALA A 220 -3.37 -14.61 20.25
N LEU A 221 -3.55 -13.97 19.10
CA LEU A 221 -4.82 -13.95 18.36
C LEU A 221 -5.04 -15.21 17.53
N GLU A 222 -3.99 -15.79 16.95
CA GLU A 222 -4.10 -16.92 16.02
C GLU A 222 -4.92 -18.12 16.56
N PRO A 223 -4.67 -18.62 17.76
CA PRO A 223 -5.46 -19.73 18.31
C PRO A 223 -6.93 -19.37 18.55
N LEU A 224 -7.23 -18.09 18.86
CA LEU A 224 -8.57 -17.59 19.10
C LEU A 224 -9.33 -17.27 17.80
N ALA A 225 -8.62 -17.00 16.72
CA ALA A 225 -9.19 -16.64 15.42
C ALA A 225 -9.43 -17.86 14.50
N ARG A 226 -9.18 -19.08 14.97
CA ARG A 226 -9.46 -20.29 14.19
C ARG A 226 -10.95 -20.43 13.90
N PRO A 227 -11.33 -20.91 12.69
CA PRO A 227 -12.71 -21.26 12.43
C PRO A 227 -13.21 -22.26 13.44
N ALA A 228 -14.46 -22.11 13.91
CA ALA A 228 -15.08 -23.07 14.82
C ALA A 228 -15.25 -24.44 14.15
N ASP A 229 -15.63 -24.43 12.86
CA ASP A 229 -15.74 -25.59 12.00
C ASP A 229 -15.63 -25.14 10.51
N ALA A 230 -15.79 -26.11 9.59
CA ALA A 230 -15.71 -25.85 8.14
C ALA A 230 -16.86 -24.97 7.60
N ALA A 231 -17.93 -24.83 8.36
CA ALA A 231 -19.12 -24.05 8.01
C ALA A 231 -19.15 -22.67 8.70
N ASP A 232 -18.10 -22.26 9.40
CA ASP A 232 -18.01 -20.97 10.09
C ASP A 232 -18.27 -19.81 9.10
N PRO A 233 -19.38 -19.09 9.22
CA PRO A 233 -19.75 -18.04 8.26
C PRO A 233 -18.92 -16.77 8.41
N ARG A 234 -18.13 -16.65 9.48
CA ARG A 234 -17.35 -15.44 9.76
C ARG A 234 -16.13 -15.34 8.85
N SER A 235 -15.91 -14.17 8.30
CA SER A 235 -14.69 -13.84 7.59
C SER A 235 -13.47 -13.87 8.54
N GLY A 236 -12.27 -14.01 8.01
CA GLY A 236 -11.03 -13.91 8.80
C GLY A 236 -10.92 -12.61 9.60
N ARG A 237 -11.39 -11.48 9.05
CA ARG A 237 -11.42 -10.19 9.73
C ARG A 237 -12.36 -10.18 10.94
N GLN A 238 -13.53 -10.77 10.82
CA GLN A 238 -14.48 -10.91 11.92
C GLN A 238 -13.91 -11.80 13.02
N ARG A 239 -13.31 -12.93 12.66
CA ARG A 239 -12.67 -13.80 13.65
C ARG A 239 -11.51 -13.13 14.39
N HIS A 240 -10.72 -12.27 13.72
CA HIS A 240 -9.67 -11.49 14.41
C HIS A 240 -10.27 -10.44 15.37
N ALA A 241 -11.38 -9.80 15.02
CA ALA A 241 -12.07 -8.86 15.91
C ALA A 241 -12.61 -9.57 17.16
N ASP A 242 -13.27 -10.73 16.97
CA ASP A 242 -13.76 -11.58 18.06
C ASP A 242 -12.61 -12.07 18.95
N ALA A 243 -11.49 -12.50 18.34
CA ALA A 243 -10.30 -12.96 19.04
C ALA A 243 -9.67 -11.86 19.91
N LEU A 244 -9.61 -10.62 19.40
CA LEU A 244 -9.09 -9.49 20.16
C LEU A 244 -10.00 -9.17 21.37
N THR A 245 -11.30 -9.19 21.16
CA THR A 245 -12.29 -9.00 22.23
C THR A 245 -12.18 -10.09 23.30
N GLU A 246 -12.03 -11.34 22.89
CA GLU A 246 -11.85 -12.48 23.80
C GLU A 246 -10.53 -12.39 24.58
N LEU A 247 -9.44 -11.97 23.92
CA LEU A 247 -8.15 -11.75 24.59
C LEU A 247 -8.26 -10.66 25.66
N ALA A 248 -8.93 -9.54 25.34
CA ALA A 248 -9.17 -8.46 26.30
C ALA A 248 -10.05 -8.91 27.47
N ARG A 249 -11.10 -9.70 27.21
CA ARG A 249 -11.98 -10.26 28.24
C ARG A 249 -11.20 -11.17 29.21
N ARG A 250 -10.38 -12.08 28.69
CA ARG A 250 -9.51 -12.95 29.52
C ARG A 250 -8.54 -12.15 30.37
N ALA A 251 -7.98 -11.07 29.83
CA ALA A 251 -7.08 -10.20 30.62
C ALA A 251 -7.83 -9.51 31.78
N LEU A 252 -9.07 -9.05 31.56
CA LEU A 252 -9.92 -8.47 32.61
C LEU A 252 -10.30 -9.50 33.68
N GLU A 253 -10.73 -10.71 33.28
CA GLU A 253 -11.12 -11.80 34.18
C GLU A 253 -9.93 -12.33 34.96
N GLY A 254 -8.75 -12.38 34.38
CA GLY A 254 -7.51 -12.85 35.02
C GLY A 254 -7.05 -11.99 36.19
N GLY A 255 -7.61 -10.80 36.36
CA GLY A 255 -7.37 -9.96 37.55
C GLY A 255 -5.94 -9.44 37.71
N GLN A 256 -5.08 -9.63 36.70
CA GLN A 256 -3.66 -9.24 36.73
C GLN A 256 -3.40 -7.85 36.17
N LEU A 257 -4.44 -7.15 35.73
CA LEU A 257 -4.30 -5.81 35.17
C LEU A 257 -3.97 -4.81 36.29
N PRO A 258 -3.11 -3.81 36.00
CA PRO A 258 -2.82 -2.72 36.92
C PRO A 258 -4.10 -2.01 37.37
N GLN A 259 -4.16 -1.69 38.68
CA GLN A 259 -5.28 -0.87 39.21
C GLN A 259 -5.08 0.58 38.81
N ALA A 260 -6.10 1.19 38.23
CA ALA A 260 -6.13 2.63 37.94
C ALA A 260 -6.86 3.32 39.11
N GLY A 261 -6.14 4.18 39.87
CA GLY A 261 -6.73 4.89 41.00
C GLY A 261 -7.21 3.99 42.17
N GLY A 262 -6.61 2.79 42.34
CA GLY A 262 -6.99 1.83 43.38
C GLY A 262 -8.22 0.98 43.04
N VAL A 263 -8.81 1.15 41.86
CA VAL A 263 -9.98 0.40 41.39
C VAL A 263 -9.55 -0.56 40.26
N ARG A 264 -10.03 -1.82 40.32
CA ARG A 264 -9.84 -2.75 39.23
C ARG A 264 -10.60 -2.29 37.98
N PRO A 265 -10.05 -2.43 36.78
CA PRO A 265 -10.79 -2.15 35.56
C PRO A 265 -12.06 -3.00 35.51
N GLN A 266 -13.19 -2.36 35.32
CA GLN A 266 -14.50 -3.01 35.23
C GLN A 266 -15.21 -2.54 33.96
N LEU A 267 -15.88 -3.47 33.26
CA LEU A 267 -16.77 -3.17 32.16
C LEU A 267 -18.19 -3.06 32.68
N THR A 268 -18.78 -1.86 32.62
CA THR A 268 -20.19 -1.66 32.89
C THR A 268 -20.96 -1.60 31.58
N VAL A 269 -21.86 -2.57 31.36
CA VAL A 269 -22.75 -2.59 30.19
C VAL A 269 -24.13 -2.15 30.65
N THR A 270 -24.61 -1.03 30.12
CA THR A 270 -25.96 -0.56 30.34
C THR A 270 -26.83 -1.06 29.19
N VAL A 271 -27.81 -1.89 29.48
CA VAL A 271 -28.78 -2.43 28.53
C VAL A 271 -30.16 -1.96 28.92
N ASP A 272 -30.94 -1.46 27.99
CA ASP A 272 -32.33 -1.12 28.27
C ASP A 272 -33.19 -2.39 28.51
N LEU A 273 -34.24 -2.22 29.28
CA LEU A 273 -35.09 -3.34 29.70
C LEU A 273 -35.80 -4.02 28.52
N ASP A 274 -36.17 -3.26 27.48
CA ASP A 274 -36.84 -3.78 26.31
C ASP A 274 -35.93 -4.66 25.47
N SER A 275 -34.66 -4.27 25.35
CA SER A 275 -33.61 -5.09 24.71
C SER A 275 -33.33 -6.37 25.50
N LEU A 276 -33.39 -6.35 26.81
CA LEU A 276 -33.24 -7.54 27.68
C LEU A 276 -34.42 -8.51 27.58
N LEU A 277 -35.63 -7.99 27.41
CA LEU A 277 -36.87 -8.79 27.30
C LEU A 277 -37.10 -9.30 25.87
N SER A 278 -36.46 -8.71 24.86
CA SER A 278 -36.51 -9.16 23.46
C SER A 278 -35.68 -10.43 23.30
N ARG A 279 -36.33 -11.60 23.35
CA ARG A 279 -35.70 -12.91 23.13
C ARG A 279 -35.03 -12.96 21.75
N PRO A 280 -33.82 -13.46 21.60
CA PRO A 280 -33.23 -13.76 20.31
C PRO A 280 -33.89 -15.02 19.76
N GLY A 281 -34.91 -14.87 18.93
CA GLY A 281 -35.61 -16.04 18.34
C GLY A 281 -37.01 -15.75 17.80
N GLY A 282 -37.24 -14.65 17.12
CA GLY A 282 -38.51 -14.39 16.43
C GLY A 282 -38.28 -13.77 15.06
N VAL A 283 -38.33 -14.60 14.04
CA VAL A 283 -38.44 -14.18 12.64
C VAL A 283 -39.81 -13.52 12.43
N GLY A 284 -39.79 -12.25 11.94
CA GLY A 284 -40.90 -11.68 11.17
C GLY A 284 -42.07 -11.11 11.97
N GLY A 285 -42.05 -9.81 12.19
CA GLY A 285 -43.24 -9.00 12.45
C GLY A 285 -43.18 -7.74 11.62
N ARG A 286 -43.92 -7.72 10.51
CA ARG A 286 -44.23 -6.51 9.77
C ARG A 286 -45.04 -5.58 10.68
N SER A 287 -44.49 -4.41 10.98
CA SER A 287 -45.32 -3.33 11.53
C SER A 287 -46.01 -2.60 10.38
N ALA A 288 -47.31 -2.77 10.32
CA ALA A 288 -48.22 -1.93 9.53
C ALA A 288 -48.21 -0.52 10.15
N GLY A 289 -47.90 0.46 9.32
CA GLY A 289 -48.06 1.88 9.68
C GLY A 289 -49.56 2.24 9.73
N PRO A 290 -49.95 3.25 10.50
CA PRO A 290 -51.27 3.80 10.43
C PRO A 290 -51.40 4.78 9.26
N ASP A 291 -52.39 4.61 8.41
CA ASP A 291 -53.04 5.59 7.56
C ASP A 291 -54.19 6.26 8.35
N PRO A 292 -54.67 7.37 7.89
CA PRO A 292 -54.17 8.49 7.07
C PRO A 292 -53.87 9.77 7.86
#